data_3adf6e60fcef881e712fe784d2953dfb
#
_entry.id   3adf6e60fcef881e712fe784d2953dfb
#
_cell.length_a   1.000
_cell.length_b   1.000
_cell.length_c   1.000
_cell.angle_alpha   90.00
_cell.angle_beta   90.00
_cell.angle_gamma   90.00
#
_symmetry.space_group_name_H-M   'P 1'
#
loop_
_entity.id
_entity.type
_entity.pdbx_description
1 polymer ?
#
loop_
_entity_poly.entity_id
_entity_poly.type
_entity_poly.pdbx_seq_one_letter_code
_entity_poly.pdbx_strand_id
1 'polypeptide(L)'
;LKLLNYWMPVDQYIGGVEHAILHLLYSRFFMRAVKLNNQEVKVNEPFKGLFTQGMVCHETYKNQKNKWVSPNEIEKGKDGKFIQKKDGSEIITGPSEAMSKSKKNIIDPESMIKIYGADAVRWFIMSDSPPEKDVQWSNQGVNASYKFLQKIWNLNLNSTLRKETAVDLKLE
;
A
#
# COMPACT_ATOMS: atom_id res chain seq x y z
N LEU A 1 -2.29 33.49 9.90
CA LEU A 1 -1.00 33.16 10.52
C LEU A 1 -1.12 32.34 11.79
N LYS A 2 -2.05 32.61 12.72
CA LYS A 2 -2.26 31.77 13.93
C LYS A 2 -2.54 30.31 13.56
N LEU A 3 -3.40 30.03 12.58
CA LEU A 3 -3.71 28.68 12.12
C LEU A 3 -2.50 28.00 11.47
N LEU A 4 -1.71 28.72 10.67
CA LEU A 4 -0.51 28.18 10.05
C LEU A 4 0.50 27.76 11.13
N ASN A 5 0.79 28.64 12.09
CA ASN A 5 1.74 28.36 13.17
C ASN A 5 1.25 27.28 14.16
N TYR A 6 -0.06 26.99 14.18
CA TYR A 6 -0.64 25.91 14.98
C TYR A 6 -0.54 24.55 14.26
N TRP A 7 -0.90 24.50 12.97
CA TRP A 7 -0.95 23.25 12.20
C TRP A 7 0.39 22.84 11.60
N MET A 8 1.34 23.79 11.46
CA MET A 8 2.63 23.53 10.86
C MET A 8 3.77 23.60 11.89
N PRO A 9 4.82 22.78 11.74
CA PRO A 9 5.01 21.75 10.72
C PRO A 9 4.10 20.53 10.94
N VAL A 10 3.81 19.79 9.89
CA VAL A 10 3.11 18.50 9.98
C VAL A 10 3.94 17.53 10.80
N ASP A 11 3.33 16.86 11.77
CA ASP A 11 4.08 16.02 12.72
C ASP A 11 4.70 14.81 12.06
N GLN A 12 3.96 14.13 11.16
CA GLN A 12 4.44 12.96 10.44
C GLN A 12 3.96 12.99 8.98
N TYR A 13 4.90 12.88 8.05
CA TYR A 13 4.64 12.72 6.63
C TYR A 13 5.02 11.31 6.18
N ILE A 14 4.07 10.62 5.53
CA ILE A 14 4.26 9.25 5.07
C ILE A 14 4.16 9.24 3.55
N GLY A 15 5.17 8.69 2.88
CA GLY A 15 5.20 8.60 1.42
C GLY A 15 6.34 7.76 0.89
N GLY A 16 6.33 7.46 -0.40
CA GLY A 16 7.39 6.72 -1.06
C GLY A 16 8.66 7.57 -1.24
N VAL A 17 9.80 6.89 -1.34
CA VAL A 17 11.12 7.53 -1.54
C VAL A 17 11.20 8.34 -2.84
N GLU A 18 10.40 8.01 -3.85
CA GLU A 18 10.34 8.70 -5.14
C GLU A 18 9.93 10.17 -5.03
N HIS A 19 9.25 10.54 -3.94
CA HIS A 19 8.84 11.93 -3.69
C HIS A 19 9.95 12.80 -3.08
N ALA A 20 11.08 12.23 -2.68
CA ALA A 20 12.17 12.94 -2.04
C ALA A 20 12.73 14.09 -2.91
N ILE A 21 12.87 13.87 -4.22
CA ILE A 21 13.41 14.87 -5.15
C ILE A 21 12.34 15.81 -5.69
N LEU A 22 11.11 15.32 -5.88
CA LEU A 22 10.02 16.09 -6.48
C LEU A 22 9.23 16.85 -5.42
N HIS A 23 8.20 16.21 -4.88
CA HIS A 23 7.24 16.82 -3.98
C HIS A 23 7.88 17.39 -2.71
N LEU A 24 8.77 16.65 -2.05
CA LEU A 24 9.40 17.10 -0.81
C LEU A 24 10.31 18.32 -1.04
N LEU A 25 11.05 18.36 -2.15
CA LEU A 25 11.87 19.51 -2.51
C LEU A 25 11.01 20.75 -2.74
N TYR A 26 9.92 20.63 -3.48
CA TYR A 26 9.00 21.74 -3.74
C TYR A 26 8.29 22.24 -2.47
N SER A 27 7.84 21.33 -1.62
CA SER A 27 7.18 21.73 -0.35
C SER A 27 8.14 22.46 0.59
N ARG A 28 9.39 22.05 0.67
CA ARG A 28 10.43 22.73 1.42
C ARG A 28 10.76 24.11 0.84
N PHE A 29 10.92 24.21 -0.46
CA PHE A 29 11.12 25.48 -1.15
C PHE A 29 9.96 26.44 -0.91
N PHE A 30 8.72 25.96 -1.08
CA PHE A 30 7.52 26.78 -0.87
C PHE A 30 7.45 27.32 0.56
N MET A 31 7.67 26.49 1.57
CA MET A 31 7.64 26.90 2.97
C MET A 31 8.71 27.99 3.26
N ARG A 32 9.91 27.83 2.74
CA ARG A 32 10.99 28.81 2.88
C ARG A 32 10.66 30.13 2.16
N ALA A 33 10.09 30.07 0.97
CA ALA A 33 9.65 31.26 0.23
C ALA A 33 8.54 32.03 0.98
N VAL A 34 7.56 31.32 1.53
CA VAL A 34 6.53 31.93 2.37
C VAL A 34 7.13 32.63 3.60
N LYS A 35 8.09 32.00 4.27
CA LYS A 35 8.76 32.58 5.42
C LYS A 35 9.60 33.81 5.07
N LEU A 36 10.30 33.79 3.94
CA LEU A 36 11.07 34.97 3.47
C LEU A 36 10.17 36.17 3.21
N ASN A 37 8.96 35.94 2.70
CA ASN A 37 8.00 37.01 2.44
C ASN A 37 7.19 37.41 3.68
N ASN A 38 7.14 36.57 4.71
CA ASN A 38 6.39 36.84 5.93
C ASN A 38 7.11 36.28 7.16
N GLN A 39 7.82 37.15 7.87
CA GLN A 39 8.63 36.78 9.04
C GLN A 39 7.82 36.34 10.27
N GLU A 40 6.50 36.56 10.28
CA GLU A 40 5.62 36.02 11.33
C GLU A 40 5.42 34.50 11.21
N VAL A 41 5.79 33.90 10.08
CA VAL A 41 5.83 32.46 9.90
C VAL A 41 7.04 31.89 10.64
N LYS A 42 6.77 31.13 11.69
CA LYS A 42 7.82 30.55 12.56
C LYS A 42 8.46 29.30 11.99
N VAL A 43 7.80 28.64 11.05
CA VAL A 43 8.15 27.30 10.52
C VAL A 43 9.09 27.44 9.32
N ASN A 44 10.20 26.67 9.33
CA ASN A 44 11.17 26.59 8.22
C ASN A 44 10.96 25.39 7.31
N GLU A 45 10.56 24.28 7.91
CA GLU A 45 10.38 23.00 7.22
C GLU A 45 8.92 22.55 7.33
N PRO A 46 8.32 22.02 6.26
CA PRO A 46 6.90 21.66 6.26
C PRO A 46 6.58 20.43 7.13
N PHE A 47 7.55 19.55 7.37
CA PHE A 47 7.37 18.28 8.09
C PHE A 47 8.38 18.16 9.22
N LYS A 48 7.96 17.67 10.40
CA LYS A 48 8.84 17.33 11.52
C LYS A 48 9.52 15.99 11.31
N GLY A 49 8.76 15.01 10.83
CA GLY A 49 9.21 13.65 10.58
C GLY A 49 8.78 13.17 9.21
N LEU A 50 9.68 12.45 8.54
CA LEU A 50 9.42 11.75 7.30
C LEU A 50 9.50 10.25 7.55
N PHE A 51 8.46 9.53 7.16
CA PHE A 51 8.45 8.08 7.14
C PHE A 51 8.40 7.62 5.69
N THR A 52 9.49 7.00 5.22
CA THR A 52 9.59 6.51 3.85
C THR A 52 9.10 5.07 3.79
N GLN A 53 7.98 4.84 3.12
CA GLN A 53 7.44 3.50 2.93
C GLN A 53 8.11 2.77 1.76
N GLY A 54 8.16 1.43 1.85
CA GLY A 54 8.61 0.56 0.78
C GLY A 54 7.65 0.53 -0.42
N MET A 55 8.09 -0.05 -1.51
CA MET A 55 7.32 -0.20 -2.74
C MET A 55 6.50 -1.49 -2.74
N VAL A 56 5.39 -1.48 -3.47
CA VAL A 56 4.67 -2.73 -3.77
C VAL A 56 5.27 -3.33 -5.02
N CYS A 57 5.82 -4.53 -4.87
CA CYS A 57 6.52 -5.26 -5.93
C CYS A 57 5.68 -6.45 -6.43
N HIS A 58 5.85 -6.80 -7.67
CA HIS A 58 5.24 -7.98 -8.28
C HIS A 58 6.20 -8.60 -9.30
N GLU A 59 6.07 -9.91 -9.51
CA GLU A 59 6.80 -10.63 -10.55
C GLU A 59 6.59 -10.00 -11.91
N THR A 60 7.61 -10.08 -12.74
CA THR A 60 7.58 -9.62 -14.12
C THR A 60 7.46 -10.81 -15.07
N TYR A 61 6.75 -10.62 -16.17
CA TYR A 61 6.48 -11.69 -17.13
C TYR A 61 6.85 -11.27 -18.55
N LYS A 62 7.50 -12.16 -19.28
CA LYS A 62 7.88 -11.96 -20.68
C LYS A 62 7.44 -13.14 -21.54
N ASN A 63 7.02 -12.85 -22.75
CA ASN A 63 6.82 -13.88 -23.75
C ASN A 63 8.15 -14.27 -24.43
N GLN A 64 8.12 -15.29 -25.28
CA GLN A 64 9.28 -15.78 -26.03
C GLN A 64 9.94 -14.72 -26.95
N LYS A 65 9.19 -13.65 -27.29
CA LYS A 65 9.69 -12.51 -28.08
C LYS A 65 10.25 -11.39 -27.18
N ASN A 66 10.53 -11.68 -25.90
CA ASN A 66 11.06 -10.75 -24.90
C ASN A 66 10.17 -9.51 -24.65
N LYS A 67 8.87 -9.58 -24.95
CA LYS A 67 7.90 -8.50 -24.67
C LYS A 67 7.24 -8.73 -23.32
N TRP A 68 7.02 -7.65 -22.58
CA TRP A 68 6.33 -7.67 -21.29
C TRP A 68 4.87 -8.08 -21.46
N VAL A 69 4.41 -8.97 -20.57
CA VAL A 69 3.05 -9.51 -20.51
C VAL A 69 2.42 -9.18 -19.18
N SER A 70 1.15 -8.78 -19.18
CA SER A 70 0.42 -8.45 -17.96
C SER A 70 0.03 -9.71 -17.18
N PRO A 71 0.00 -9.67 -15.82
CA PRO A 71 -0.51 -10.76 -14.99
C PRO A 71 -1.92 -11.22 -15.37
N ASN A 72 -2.75 -10.33 -15.90
CA ASN A 72 -4.11 -10.67 -16.35
C ASN A 72 -4.15 -11.50 -17.65
N GLU A 73 -3.08 -11.49 -18.44
CA GLU A 73 -2.95 -12.19 -19.73
C GLU A 73 -2.35 -13.59 -19.57
N ILE A 74 -1.97 -13.97 -18.36
CA ILE A 74 -1.33 -15.27 -18.08
C ILE A 74 -2.22 -16.15 -17.20
N GLU A 75 -1.98 -17.45 -17.29
CA GLU A 75 -2.58 -18.46 -16.39
C GLU A 75 -1.56 -19.56 -16.09
N LYS A 76 -1.82 -20.35 -15.05
CA LYS A 76 -0.96 -21.44 -14.66
C LYS A 76 -1.34 -22.70 -15.44
N GLY A 77 -0.43 -23.20 -16.24
CA GLY A 77 -0.59 -24.45 -16.99
C GLY A 77 -0.63 -25.69 -16.08
N LYS A 78 -0.96 -26.83 -16.64
CA LYS A 78 -1.07 -28.12 -15.92
C LYS A 78 0.27 -28.58 -15.32
N ASP A 79 1.36 -28.20 -15.93
CA ASP A 79 2.74 -28.47 -15.52
C ASP A 79 3.27 -27.48 -14.47
N GLY A 80 2.43 -26.54 -14.05
CA GLY A 80 2.78 -25.51 -13.06
C GLY A 80 3.49 -24.29 -13.63
N LYS A 81 3.83 -24.27 -14.92
CA LYS A 81 4.42 -23.12 -15.60
C LYS A 81 3.35 -22.11 -16.00
N PHE A 82 3.75 -20.85 -16.14
CA PHE A 82 2.84 -19.82 -16.67
C PHE A 82 2.78 -19.89 -18.18
N ILE A 83 1.57 -19.77 -18.71
CA ILE A 83 1.27 -19.72 -20.14
C ILE A 83 0.43 -18.48 -20.46
N GLN A 84 0.54 -17.99 -21.68
CA GLN A 84 -0.28 -16.88 -22.16
C GLN A 84 -1.68 -17.40 -22.52
N LYS A 85 -2.73 -16.80 -21.96
CA LYS A 85 -4.12 -17.20 -22.16
C LYS A 85 -4.55 -17.21 -23.63
N LYS A 86 -3.96 -16.34 -24.44
CA LYS A 86 -4.37 -16.13 -25.85
C LYS A 86 -3.98 -17.30 -26.75
N ASP A 87 -2.81 -17.85 -26.58
CA ASP A 87 -2.21 -18.81 -27.52
C ASP A 87 -1.51 -20.00 -26.86
N GLY A 88 -1.53 -20.07 -25.51
CA GLY A 88 -0.89 -21.15 -24.75
C GLY A 88 0.65 -21.10 -24.77
N SER A 89 1.27 -20.03 -25.27
CA SER A 89 2.73 -19.91 -25.31
C SER A 89 3.31 -19.79 -23.91
N GLU A 90 4.48 -20.42 -23.71
CA GLU A 90 5.18 -20.38 -22.41
C GLU A 90 5.64 -18.96 -22.07
N ILE A 91 5.48 -18.58 -20.80
CA ILE A 91 5.87 -17.32 -20.25
C ILE A 91 7.12 -17.48 -19.39
N ILE A 92 8.05 -16.58 -19.56
CA ILE A 92 9.28 -16.48 -18.75
C ILE A 92 8.97 -15.56 -17.57
N THR A 93 9.01 -16.12 -16.35
CA THR A 93 8.88 -15.35 -15.11
C THR A 93 10.22 -14.72 -14.77
N GLY A 94 10.21 -13.41 -14.58
CA GLY A 94 11.35 -12.62 -14.15
C GLY A 94 11.26 -12.26 -12.65
N PRO A 95 12.23 -11.48 -12.16
CA PRO A 95 12.26 -11.08 -10.75
C PRO A 95 11.05 -10.22 -10.36
N SER A 96 10.74 -10.23 -9.06
CA SER A 96 9.80 -9.30 -8.49
C SER A 96 10.43 -7.91 -8.40
N GLU A 97 9.76 -6.92 -8.97
CA GLU A 97 10.21 -5.54 -9.05
C GLU A 97 9.06 -4.58 -8.76
N ALA A 98 9.39 -3.33 -8.42
CA ALA A 98 8.38 -2.29 -8.22
C ALA A 98 7.41 -2.23 -9.40
N MET A 99 6.12 -2.18 -9.11
CA MET A 99 5.06 -2.17 -10.13
C MET A 99 5.19 -0.96 -11.04
N SER A 100 5.18 -1.19 -12.35
CA SER A 100 5.25 -0.12 -13.35
C SER A 100 4.43 -0.44 -14.61
N LYS A 101 3.87 0.61 -15.22
CA LYS A 101 3.13 0.49 -16.49
C LYS A 101 4.00 -0.02 -17.64
N SER A 102 5.28 0.36 -17.67
CA SER A 102 6.22 -0.04 -18.70
C SER A 102 6.54 -1.54 -18.67
N LYS A 103 6.61 -2.15 -17.48
CA LYS A 103 6.84 -3.58 -17.29
C LYS A 103 5.57 -4.41 -17.25
N LYS A 104 4.41 -3.75 -17.27
CA LYS A 104 3.08 -4.38 -17.19
C LYS A 104 2.86 -5.29 -15.97
N ASN A 105 3.64 -5.14 -14.90
CA ASN A 105 3.52 -5.94 -13.69
C ASN A 105 2.61 -5.31 -12.64
N ILE A 106 1.65 -4.48 -13.06
CA ILE A 106 0.70 -3.80 -12.20
C ILE A 106 -0.47 -4.72 -11.87
N ILE A 107 -0.84 -4.74 -10.60
CA ILE A 107 -2.11 -5.29 -10.12
C ILE A 107 -3.09 -4.12 -9.97
N ASP A 108 -4.25 -4.26 -10.61
CA ASP A 108 -5.29 -3.24 -10.53
C ASP A 108 -5.99 -3.27 -9.16
N PRO A 109 -5.90 -2.21 -8.35
CA PRO A 109 -6.53 -2.16 -7.03
C PRO A 109 -8.05 -2.31 -7.08
N GLU A 110 -8.72 -1.75 -8.10
CA GLU A 110 -10.18 -1.84 -8.21
C GLU A 110 -10.65 -3.29 -8.36
N SER A 111 -9.95 -4.07 -9.17
CA SER A 111 -10.23 -5.49 -9.36
C SER A 111 -10.07 -6.26 -8.05
N MET A 112 -9.03 -5.97 -7.29
CA MET A 112 -8.78 -6.61 -6.00
C MET A 112 -9.82 -6.22 -4.95
N ILE A 113 -10.21 -4.96 -4.91
CA ILE A 113 -11.25 -4.46 -4.01
C ILE A 113 -12.62 -5.09 -4.34
N LYS A 114 -12.94 -5.27 -5.62
CA LYS A 114 -14.18 -5.95 -6.04
C LYS A 114 -14.23 -7.42 -5.60
N ILE A 115 -13.09 -8.11 -5.58
CA ILE A 115 -13.02 -9.53 -5.24
C ILE A 115 -12.94 -9.75 -3.72
N TYR A 116 -12.08 -9.00 -3.03
CA TYR A 116 -11.71 -9.25 -1.63
C TYR A 116 -12.22 -8.19 -0.65
N GLY A 117 -12.71 -7.07 -1.14
CA GLY A 117 -13.03 -5.90 -0.32
C GLY A 117 -11.80 -5.05 0.02
N ALA A 118 -12.04 -3.77 0.29
CA ALA A 118 -10.98 -2.81 0.59
C ALA A 118 -10.19 -3.17 1.86
N ASP A 119 -10.87 -3.67 2.88
CA ASP A 119 -10.25 -3.98 4.17
C ASP A 119 -9.26 -5.15 4.07
N ALA A 120 -9.56 -6.16 3.25
CA ALA A 120 -8.64 -7.28 3.04
C ALA A 120 -7.35 -6.83 2.32
N VAL A 121 -7.47 -5.96 1.32
CA VAL A 121 -6.32 -5.39 0.61
C VAL A 121 -5.49 -4.52 1.55
N ARG A 122 -6.12 -3.65 2.32
CA ARG A 122 -5.44 -2.80 3.32
C ARG A 122 -4.74 -3.64 4.39
N TRP A 123 -5.44 -4.66 4.90
CA TRP A 123 -4.87 -5.57 5.89
C TRP A 123 -3.63 -6.27 5.36
N PHE A 124 -3.68 -6.80 4.14
CA PHE A 124 -2.53 -7.44 3.51
C PHE A 124 -1.34 -6.50 3.43
N ILE A 125 -1.51 -5.31 2.87
CA ILE A 125 -0.42 -4.32 2.71
C ILE A 125 0.21 -3.94 4.06
N MET A 126 -0.61 -3.80 5.11
CA MET A 126 -0.12 -3.34 6.42
C MET A 126 0.45 -4.45 7.29
N SER A 127 0.15 -5.72 7.00
CA SER A 127 0.55 -6.86 7.84
C SER A 127 1.63 -7.74 7.22
N ASP A 128 1.88 -7.63 5.92
CA ASP A 128 2.80 -8.51 5.20
C ASP A 128 4.28 -8.25 5.58
N SER A 129 4.66 -6.98 5.63
CA SER A 129 6.04 -6.55 5.85
C SER A 129 6.10 -5.31 6.73
N PRO A 130 7.23 -5.05 7.42
CA PRO A 130 7.47 -3.74 8.02
C PRO A 130 7.31 -2.65 6.96
N PRO A 131 6.66 -1.52 7.32
CA PRO A 131 6.26 -0.52 6.31
C PRO A 131 7.42 0.13 5.54
N GLU A 132 8.66 0.04 6.05
CA GLU A 132 9.87 0.53 5.37
C GLU A 132 10.38 -0.44 4.30
N LYS A 133 9.92 -1.69 4.32
CA LYS A 133 10.34 -2.73 3.37
C LYS A 133 9.35 -2.85 2.22
N ASP A 134 9.86 -3.35 1.10
CA ASP A 134 9.03 -3.65 -0.06
C ASP A 134 8.04 -4.78 0.26
N VAL A 135 6.79 -4.58 -0.13
CA VAL A 135 5.72 -5.58 -0.05
C VAL A 135 5.70 -6.39 -1.33
N GLN A 136 5.85 -7.70 -1.20
CA GLN A 136 5.71 -8.61 -2.34
C GLN A 136 4.24 -8.95 -2.54
N TRP A 137 3.65 -8.50 -3.65
CA TRP A 137 2.25 -8.78 -3.94
C TRP A 137 2.01 -10.29 -4.08
N SER A 138 1.02 -10.79 -3.37
CA SER A 138 0.61 -12.20 -3.40
C SER A 138 -0.91 -12.32 -3.33
N ASN A 139 -1.51 -12.91 -4.37
CA ASN A 139 -2.93 -13.21 -4.36
C ASN A 139 -3.32 -14.18 -3.24
N GLN A 140 -2.41 -15.08 -2.85
CA GLN A 140 -2.62 -15.97 -1.71
C GLN A 140 -2.62 -15.18 -0.39
N GLY A 141 -1.75 -14.20 -0.24
CA GLY A 141 -1.67 -13.31 0.93
C GLY A 141 -2.95 -12.48 1.09
N VAL A 142 -3.44 -11.88 0.01
CA VAL A 142 -4.71 -11.13 0.03
C VAL A 142 -5.90 -12.04 0.38
N ASN A 143 -5.95 -13.24 -0.20
CA ASN A 143 -7.00 -14.22 0.11
C ASN A 143 -6.93 -14.70 1.57
N ALA A 144 -5.73 -14.89 2.12
CA ALA A 144 -5.55 -15.23 3.53
C ALA A 144 -6.05 -14.11 4.45
N SER A 145 -5.74 -12.86 4.11
CA SER A 145 -6.24 -11.66 4.81
C SER A 145 -7.77 -11.58 4.76
N TYR A 146 -8.37 -11.81 3.60
CA TYR A 146 -9.82 -11.87 3.45
C TYR A 146 -10.46 -12.93 4.34
N LYS A 147 -9.94 -14.17 4.32
CA LYS A 147 -10.43 -15.26 5.17
C LYS A 147 -10.26 -14.95 6.66
N PHE A 148 -9.18 -14.29 7.03
CA PHE A 148 -8.95 -13.85 8.42
C PHE A 148 -9.99 -12.85 8.88
N LEU A 149 -10.27 -11.83 8.08
CA LEU A 149 -11.31 -10.84 8.39
C LEU A 149 -12.70 -11.47 8.47
N GLN A 150 -13.02 -12.43 7.58
CA GLN A 150 -14.28 -13.18 7.68
C GLN A 150 -14.40 -13.98 8.99
N LYS A 151 -13.29 -14.57 9.48
CA LYS A 151 -13.31 -15.26 10.78
C LYS A 151 -13.60 -14.29 11.93
N ILE A 152 -12.96 -13.13 11.94
CA ILE A 152 -13.23 -12.10 12.96
C ILE A 152 -14.69 -11.67 12.91
N TRP A 153 -15.21 -11.40 11.71
CA TRP A 153 -16.61 -11.01 11.53
C TRP A 153 -17.56 -12.07 12.07
N ASN A 154 -17.35 -13.34 11.72
CA ASN A 154 -18.18 -14.45 12.19
C ASN A 154 -18.09 -14.67 13.70
N LEU A 155 -16.93 -14.46 14.31
CA LEU A 155 -16.78 -14.49 15.76
C LEU A 155 -17.62 -13.41 16.43
N ASN A 156 -17.61 -12.21 15.89
CA ASN A 156 -18.40 -11.08 16.42
C ASN A 156 -19.89 -11.31 16.26
N LEU A 157 -20.36 -11.86 15.14
CA LEU A 157 -21.78 -12.19 14.93
C LEU A 157 -22.27 -13.32 15.83
N ASN A 158 -21.42 -14.30 16.14
CA ASN A 158 -21.75 -15.45 16.97
C ASN A 158 -21.47 -15.23 18.46
N SER A 159 -20.82 -14.13 18.83
CA SER A 159 -20.68 -13.75 20.22
C SER A 159 -22.07 -13.34 20.74
N THR A 160 -22.70 -14.23 21.51
CA THR A 160 -23.78 -13.81 22.39
C THR A 160 -23.22 -12.70 23.25
N LEU A 161 -23.70 -11.48 23.04
CA LEU A 161 -23.41 -10.35 23.90
C LEU A 161 -23.70 -10.84 25.33
N ARG A 162 -22.69 -11.19 26.10
CA ARG A 162 -22.81 -11.27 27.55
C ARG A 162 -23.32 -9.89 27.94
N LYS A 163 -24.54 -9.81 28.49
CA LYS A 163 -24.98 -8.63 29.18
C LYS A 163 -23.87 -8.35 30.19
N GLU A 164 -23.12 -7.32 29.96
CA GLU A 164 -22.21 -6.79 30.96
C GLU A 164 -23.11 -6.41 32.15
N THR A 165 -23.07 -7.24 33.15
CA THR A 165 -23.41 -6.76 34.50
C THR A 165 -22.44 -5.63 34.73
N ALA A 166 -22.95 -4.42 34.87
CA ALA A 166 -22.20 -3.23 35.15
C ALA A 166 -21.22 -3.55 36.31
N VAL A 167 -19.96 -3.66 35.97
CA VAL A 167 -18.89 -3.68 36.97
C VAL A 167 -18.70 -2.24 37.33
N ASP A 168 -19.27 -1.85 38.50
CA ASP A 168 -18.93 -0.59 39.12
C ASP A 168 -17.42 -0.52 39.31
N LEU A 169 -16.75 0.12 38.38
CA LEU A 169 -15.38 0.57 38.58
C LEU A 169 -15.41 1.72 39.59
N LYS A 170 -15.43 1.38 40.89
CA LYS A 170 -14.99 2.32 41.91
C LYS A 170 -13.51 2.55 41.69
N LEU A 171 -13.20 3.67 41.04
CA LEU A 171 -11.86 4.25 41.05
C LEU A 171 -11.61 4.81 42.44
N GLU A 172 -10.78 4.14 43.25
CA GLU A 172 -10.14 4.76 44.41
C GLU A 172 -8.96 5.61 43.97
#